data_e8db5a68b41a622b7f3515ae3e1ec79b
#
_entry.id   e8db5a68b41a622b7f3515ae3e1ec79b
#
_cell.length_a   1.000
_cell.length_b   1.000
_cell.length_c   1.000
_cell.angle_alpha   90.00
_cell.angle_beta   90.00
_cell.angle_gamma   90.00
#
_symmetry.space_group_name_H-M   'P 1'
#
loop_
_entity.id
_entity.type
_entity.pdbx_description
1 polymer ?
#
loop_
_entity_poly.entity_id
_entity_poly.type
_entity_poly.pdbx_seq_one_letter_code
_entity_poly.pdbx_strand_id
1 'polypeptide(L)'
;MKLKKLFAGVVAAAMIATMSFPAFATVSFSESPVTKIDLTKKYNVATGTTAPAENLGFKMTFWKSEDVATAGAANAIVEEKTYNADFTNGGTVSSLTNTTNTKNIEIDLTQLGINKVGKYYFKIQEVAGNKAGVTYDGHTRVLLVSAVNDVGADKKLNSTNIKFYAALYELGEDGETLGSKIGGSDAFENSYGTSTSKIAKITLSKEVRGEFADREREFTFNIVFKPATGKTKDDYVGATVVKNGTAETWAIDESVTHTVTLKHGDTFVINNLPEGVTYTITEDFNDSNWTTTIGSNETKVATGTINEDATVEYVNKHNGVPDTGVILDNAPYMLMLAVVAGGAMTLVIKKRREEE
;
A
#
# COMPACT_ATOMS: atom_id res chain seq x y z
N MET A 1 33.04 -43.80 -35.31
CA MET A 1 32.09 -42.65 -35.43
C MET A 1 30.76 -42.83 -34.69
N LYS A 2 30.40 -44.01 -34.20
CA LYS A 2 29.15 -44.28 -33.46
C LYS A 2 29.25 -43.96 -31.94
N LEU A 3 30.46 -43.98 -31.35
CA LEU A 3 30.66 -43.77 -29.93
C LEU A 3 30.50 -42.29 -29.51
N LYS A 4 30.90 -41.32 -30.34
CA LYS A 4 30.78 -39.88 -30.01
C LYS A 4 29.34 -39.37 -29.97
N LYS A 5 28.41 -39.97 -30.73
CA LYS A 5 27.01 -39.61 -30.71
C LYS A 5 26.25 -40.20 -29.49
N LEU A 6 26.72 -41.34 -28.98
CA LEU A 6 26.17 -41.98 -27.77
C LEU A 6 26.56 -41.15 -26.52
N PHE A 7 27.78 -40.62 -26.51
CA PHE A 7 28.27 -39.80 -25.39
C PHE A 7 27.52 -38.46 -25.25
N ALA A 8 27.14 -37.82 -26.36
CA ALA A 8 26.41 -36.55 -26.29
C ALA A 8 25.00 -36.72 -25.73
N GLY A 9 24.32 -37.82 -26.05
CA GLY A 9 22.98 -38.13 -25.52
C GLY A 9 23.01 -38.57 -24.04
N VAL A 10 24.03 -39.35 -23.68
CA VAL A 10 24.21 -39.83 -22.27
C VAL A 10 24.68 -38.72 -21.36
N VAL A 11 25.52 -37.79 -21.84
CA VAL A 11 25.97 -36.64 -21.07
C VAL A 11 24.82 -35.67 -20.80
N ALA A 12 23.92 -35.43 -21.74
CA ALA A 12 22.73 -34.62 -21.51
C ALA A 12 21.76 -35.25 -20.52
N ALA A 13 21.56 -36.55 -20.58
CA ALA A 13 20.74 -37.29 -19.59
C ALA A 13 21.42 -37.41 -18.24
N ALA A 14 22.76 -37.56 -18.19
CA ALA A 14 23.53 -37.63 -16.96
C ALA A 14 23.64 -36.26 -16.27
N MET A 15 23.69 -35.15 -17.01
CA MET A 15 23.67 -33.82 -16.40
C MET A 15 22.34 -33.48 -15.73
N ILE A 16 21.24 -34.02 -16.22
CA ILE A 16 19.93 -33.87 -15.54
C ILE A 16 19.90 -34.73 -14.28
N ALA A 17 20.53 -35.91 -14.28
CA ALA A 17 20.56 -36.82 -13.14
C ALA A 17 21.50 -36.39 -11.99
N THR A 18 22.52 -35.54 -12.32
CA THR A 18 23.45 -35.00 -11.29
C THR A 18 23.02 -33.66 -10.71
N MET A 19 21.97 -33.02 -11.24
CA MET A 19 21.33 -31.92 -10.53
C MET A 19 20.54 -32.51 -9.36
N SER A 20 21.19 -32.62 -8.20
CA SER A 20 20.54 -32.93 -6.95
C SER A 20 19.54 -31.78 -6.66
N PHE A 21 18.27 -32.05 -6.96
CA PHE A 21 17.22 -31.13 -6.58
C PHE A 21 17.08 -31.23 -5.03
N PRO A 22 17.32 -30.15 -4.27
CA PRO A 22 16.94 -30.16 -2.88
C PRO A 22 15.42 -30.39 -2.81
N ALA A 23 15.01 -31.34 -2.00
CA ALA A 23 13.63 -31.81 -1.82
C ALA A 23 12.71 -30.78 -1.12
N PHE A 24 12.89 -29.47 -1.37
CA PHE A 24 12.14 -28.41 -0.72
C PHE A 24 11.55 -27.45 -1.76
N ALA A 25 10.26 -27.43 -1.75
CA ALA A 25 9.26 -26.60 -2.39
C ALA A 25 8.45 -27.37 -3.44
N THR A 26 7.18 -27.34 -3.24
CA THR A 26 6.14 -27.63 -4.23
C THR A 26 6.32 -26.69 -5.42
N VAL A 27 7.22 -27.03 -6.30
CA VAL A 27 7.49 -26.25 -7.50
C VAL A 27 7.10 -27.12 -8.68
N SER A 28 6.32 -26.54 -9.55
CA SER A 28 5.90 -27.09 -10.85
C SER A 28 7.04 -27.26 -11.86
N PHE A 29 8.28 -27.42 -11.40
CA PHE A 29 9.37 -27.90 -12.22
C PHE A 29 9.48 -29.39 -12.01
N SER A 30 8.64 -30.12 -12.73
CA SER A 30 8.58 -31.56 -12.62
C SER A 30 9.90 -32.19 -13.06
N GLU A 31 10.26 -33.34 -12.45
CA GLU A 31 11.28 -34.24 -12.97
C GLU A 31 10.91 -34.77 -14.36
N SER A 32 9.73 -34.44 -14.84
CA SER A 32 9.17 -34.78 -16.15
C SER A 32 9.27 -33.60 -17.12
N PRO A 33 9.34 -33.84 -18.43
CA PRO A 33 9.32 -32.78 -19.43
C PRO A 33 8.06 -31.93 -19.32
N VAL A 34 8.19 -30.62 -19.55
CA VAL A 34 7.10 -29.67 -19.54
C VAL A 34 7.08 -28.83 -20.81
N THR A 35 5.90 -28.43 -21.26
CA THR A 35 5.72 -27.51 -22.38
C THR A 35 5.42 -26.09 -21.92
N LYS A 36 4.90 -25.95 -20.70
CA LYS A 36 4.55 -24.68 -20.06
C LYS A 36 5.01 -24.66 -18.64
N ILE A 37 5.28 -23.47 -18.13
CA ILE A 37 5.56 -23.20 -16.73
C ILE A 37 4.72 -22.03 -16.24
N ASP A 38 4.37 -22.05 -14.96
CA ASP A 38 3.72 -20.95 -14.26
C ASP A 38 4.68 -20.30 -13.27
N LEU A 39 4.84 -18.99 -13.39
CA LEU A 39 5.51 -18.18 -12.41
C LEU A 39 4.46 -17.39 -11.63
N THR A 40 4.49 -17.49 -10.32
CA THR A 40 3.51 -16.78 -9.50
C THR A 40 3.99 -15.36 -9.19
N LYS A 41 3.14 -14.40 -9.50
CA LYS A 41 3.23 -13.04 -9.00
C LYS A 41 2.39 -12.91 -7.74
N LYS A 42 3.02 -12.54 -6.62
CA LYS A 42 2.35 -12.20 -5.37
C LYS A 42 2.23 -10.68 -5.25
N TYR A 43 1.11 -10.22 -4.68
CA TYR A 43 0.91 -8.83 -4.31
C TYR A 43 0.39 -8.80 -2.87
N ASN A 44 1.27 -8.49 -1.93
CA ASN A 44 0.99 -8.45 -0.50
C ASN A 44 0.48 -7.08 -0.10
N VAL A 45 -0.67 -7.07 0.56
CA VAL A 45 -1.32 -5.85 1.05
C VAL A 45 -1.40 -5.91 2.57
N ALA A 46 -0.93 -4.90 3.27
CA ALA A 46 -0.98 -4.86 4.73
C ALA A 46 -2.43 -4.87 5.22
N THR A 47 -2.68 -5.53 6.33
CA THR A 47 -4.02 -5.60 6.94
C THR A 47 -4.56 -4.20 7.23
N GLY A 48 -5.80 -3.94 6.82
CA GLY A 48 -6.47 -2.66 7.02
C GLY A 48 -6.10 -1.57 6.01
N THR A 49 -5.30 -1.89 4.97
CA THR A 49 -5.01 -1.00 3.86
C THR A 49 -5.73 -1.43 2.58
N THR A 50 -5.78 -0.53 1.61
CA THR A 50 -6.35 -0.78 0.28
C THR A 50 -5.31 -0.40 -0.77
N ALA A 51 -4.82 -1.39 -1.51
CA ALA A 51 -3.81 -1.20 -2.55
C ALA A 51 -4.46 -0.96 -3.92
N PRO A 52 -3.79 -0.25 -4.86
CA PRO A 52 -4.25 -0.17 -6.24
C PRO A 52 -4.15 -1.55 -6.92
N ALA A 53 -5.18 -1.91 -7.69
CA ALA A 53 -5.10 -3.04 -8.59
C ALA A 53 -4.40 -2.60 -9.89
N GLU A 54 -3.47 -3.41 -10.36
CA GLU A 54 -2.64 -3.10 -11.52
C GLU A 54 -2.54 -4.28 -12.48
N ASN A 55 -2.33 -3.99 -13.76
CA ASN A 55 -1.89 -4.97 -14.74
C ASN A 55 -0.37 -4.86 -14.84
N LEU A 56 0.34 -5.75 -14.16
CA LEU A 56 1.80 -5.71 -14.03
C LEU A 56 2.45 -6.41 -15.24
N GLY A 57 3.33 -5.69 -15.92
CA GLY A 57 4.09 -6.19 -17.06
C GLY A 57 5.36 -6.93 -16.63
N PHE A 58 5.74 -7.96 -17.38
CA PHE A 58 7.00 -8.67 -17.21
C PHE A 58 7.69 -8.75 -18.56
N LYS A 59 8.98 -8.44 -18.57
CA LYS A 59 9.84 -8.53 -19.73
C LYS A 59 10.75 -9.73 -19.60
N MET A 60 10.67 -10.66 -20.54
CA MET A 60 11.60 -11.78 -20.69
C MET A 60 12.52 -11.51 -21.86
N THR A 61 13.83 -11.61 -21.63
CA THR A 61 14.86 -11.43 -22.67
C THR A 61 15.78 -12.64 -22.74
N PHE A 62 16.12 -13.08 -23.93
CA PHE A 62 17.15 -14.09 -24.11
C PHE A 62 18.50 -13.55 -23.61
N TRP A 63 19.20 -14.34 -22.83
CA TRP A 63 20.48 -13.94 -22.25
C TRP A 63 21.64 -14.66 -22.90
N LYS A 64 21.64 -16.00 -22.85
CA LYS A 64 22.72 -16.84 -23.40
C LYS A 64 22.25 -18.27 -23.65
N SER A 65 23.06 -19.02 -24.37
CA SER A 65 22.92 -20.47 -24.49
C SER A 65 24.26 -21.17 -24.29
N GLU A 66 24.19 -22.41 -23.80
CA GLU A 66 25.34 -23.26 -23.54
C GLU A 66 25.07 -24.68 -24.06
N ASP A 67 26.12 -25.41 -24.39
CA ASP A 67 26.07 -26.82 -24.82
C ASP A 67 25.13 -27.06 -26.03
N VAL A 68 24.97 -26.08 -26.92
CA VAL A 68 24.05 -26.16 -28.04
C VAL A 68 24.58 -27.13 -29.10
N ALA A 69 23.77 -28.11 -29.47
CA ALA A 69 24.12 -29.09 -30.50
C ALA A 69 24.35 -28.41 -31.87
N THR A 70 25.34 -28.86 -32.62
CA THR A 70 25.63 -28.36 -33.96
C THR A 70 24.63 -28.91 -35.00
N ALA A 71 24.11 -30.12 -34.77
CA ALA A 71 23.09 -30.76 -35.62
C ALA A 71 21.68 -30.34 -35.23
N GLY A 72 20.76 -30.41 -36.16
CA GLY A 72 19.34 -30.08 -35.98
C GLY A 72 18.93 -28.81 -36.74
N ALA A 73 17.62 -28.50 -36.71
CA ALA A 73 17.09 -27.26 -37.26
C ALA A 73 17.73 -26.05 -36.59
N ALA A 74 17.85 -24.94 -37.29
CA ALA A 74 18.36 -23.70 -36.68
C ALA A 74 17.40 -23.22 -35.59
N ASN A 75 17.95 -22.70 -34.52
CA ASN A 75 17.16 -21.99 -33.51
C ASN A 75 16.61 -20.70 -34.13
N ALA A 76 15.39 -20.35 -33.73
CA ALA A 76 14.77 -19.06 -33.99
C ALA A 76 14.37 -18.46 -32.63
N ILE A 77 15.39 -18.26 -31.75
CA ILE A 77 15.17 -17.84 -30.37
C ILE A 77 14.43 -16.52 -30.34
N VAL A 78 13.40 -16.44 -29.52
CA VAL A 78 12.68 -15.20 -29.21
C VAL A 78 13.57 -14.36 -28.31
N GLU A 79 14.12 -13.28 -28.87
CA GLU A 79 15.03 -12.36 -28.14
C GLU A 79 14.33 -11.64 -27.00
N GLU A 80 13.07 -11.27 -27.18
CA GLU A 80 12.26 -10.58 -26.18
C GLU A 80 10.80 -10.98 -26.24
N LYS A 81 10.17 -11.15 -25.08
CA LYS A 81 8.73 -11.40 -24.95
C LYS A 81 8.19 -10.76 -23.70
N THR A 82 6.98 -10.20 -23.77
CA THR A 82 6.29 -9.61 -22.63
C THR A 82 5.16 -10.51 -22.15
N TYR A 83 4.93 -10.48 -20.84
CA TYR A 83 3.85 -11.19 -20.16
C TYR A 83 3.19 -10.23 -19.18
N ASN A 84 2.02 -10.59 -18.67
CA ASN A 84 1.28 -9.77 -17.73
C ASN A 84 0.74 -10.61 -16.57
N ALA A 85 0.67 -9.96 -15.38
CA ALA A 85 -0.11 -10.44 -14.25
C ALA A 85 -1.19 -9.38 -13.96
N ASP A 86 -2.41 -9.66 -14.43
CA ASP A 86 -3.51 -8.71 -14.35
C ASP A 86 -4.31 -8.87 -13.07
N PHE A 87 -4.07 -7.99 -12.10
CA PHE A 87 -4.84 -7.88 -10.86
C PHE A 87 -6.11 -7.05 -11.01
N THR A 88 -6.29 -6.37 -12.15
CA THR A 88 -7.49 -5.56 -12.42
C THR A 88 -8.66 -6.40 -12.94
N ASN A 89 -8.43 -7.69 -13.24
CA ASN A 89 -9.41 -8.57 -13.90
C ASN A 89 -10.04 -7.93 -15.16
N GLY A 90 -9.19 -7.43 -16.06
CA GLY A 90 -9.63 -6.73 -17.26
C GLY A 90 -10.24 -5.36 -17.00
N GLY A 91 -9.81 -4.69 -15.93
CA GLY A 91 -10.28 -3.33 -15.56
C GLY A 91 -11.54 -3.31 -14.69
N THR A 92 -12.04 -4.47 -14.25
CA THR A 92 -13.23 -4.54 -13.38
C THR A 92 -12.91 -4.36 -11.89
N VAL A 93 -11.65 -4.56 -11.49
CA VAL A 93 -11.16 -4.39 -10.11
C VAL A 93 -10.20 -3.20 -10.09
N SER A 94 -10.50 -2.18 -9.28
CA SER A 94 -9.67 -0.99 -9.12
C SER A 94 -8.77 -1.04 -7.90
N SER A 95 -9.08 -1.90 -6.92
CA SER A 95 -8.33 -1.99 -5.66
C SER A 95 -8.31 -3.41 -5.09
N LEU A 96 -7.31 -3.68 -4.23
CA LEU A 96 -7.07 -4.95 -3.55
C LEU A 96 -7.10 -4.74 -2.04
N THR A 97 -7.84 -5.58 -1.34
CA THR A 97 -7.95 -5.54 0.14
C THR A 97 -7.50 -6.84 0.82
N ASN A 98 -7.37 -7.93 0.05
CA ASN A 98 -6.88 -9.19 0.59
C ASN A 98 -5.39 -9.07 0.91
N THR A 99 -4.96 -9.66 2.02
CA THR A 99 -3.56 -9.60 2.47
C THR A 99 -2.58 -10.21 1.49
N THR A 100 -2.99 -11.21 0.73
CA THR A 100 -2.19 -11.81 -0.34
C THR A 100 -3.06 -12.04 -1.57
N ASN A 101 -2.62 -11.51 -2.69
CA ASN A 101 -3.23 -11.69 -3.99
C ASN A 101 -2.20 -12.36 -4.91
N THR A 102 -2.63 -13.28 -5.75
CA THR A 102 -1.73 -14.03 -6.64
C THR A 102 -2.25 -14.06 -8.06
N LYS A 103 -1.33 -13.99 -9.01
CA LYS A 103 -1.58 -14.22 -10.44
C LYS A 103 -0.46 -15.08 -11.02
N ASN A 104 -0.81 -15.94 -11.98
CA ASN A 104 0.18 -16.75 -12.69
C ASN A 104 0.56 -16.08 -13.99
N ILE A 105 1.85 -16.16 -14.29
CA ILE A 105 2.47 -15.77 -15.55
C ILE A 105 2.80 -17.08 -16.26
N GLU A 106 1.98 -17.48 -17.22
CA GLU A 106 2.21 -18.70 -18.00
C GLU A 106 3.25 -18.43 -19.10
N ILE A 107 4.31 -19.24 -19.13
CA ILE A 107 5.35 -19.21 -20.16
C ILE A 107 5.28 -20.51 -20.94
N ASP A 108 4.91 -20.44 -22.22
CA ASP A 108 4.92 -21.57 -23.15
C ASP A 108 6.33 -21.73 -23.75
N LEU A 109 7.03 -22.78 -23.34
CA LEU A 109 8.40 -23.07 -23.75
C LEU A 109 8.50 -23.45 -25.23
N THR A 110 7.40 -23.95 -25.81
CA THR A 110 7.36 -24.32 -27.25
C THR A 110 7.38 -23.09 -28.14
N GLN A 111 7.04 -21.93 -27.60
CA GLN A 111 7.02 -20.64 -28.31
C GLN A 111 8.34 -19.85 -28.20
N LEU A 112 9.38 -20.44 -27.59
CA LEU A 112 10.68 -19.77 -27.40
C LEU A 112 11.63 -19.94 -28.61
N GLY A 113 11.23 -20.68 -29.64
CA GLY A 113 12.04 -20.87 -30.84
C GLY A 113 13.26 -21.77 -30.65
N ILE A 114 13.24 -22.61 -29.59
CA ILE A 114 14.31 -23.56 -29.28
C ILE A 114 14.14 -24.82 -30.10
N ASN A 115 15.02 -25.04 -31.09
CA ASN A 115 14.98 -26.17 -32.02
C ASN A 115 16.20 -27.09 -31.89
N LYS A 116 17.11 -26.80 -30.97
CA LYS A 116 18.33 -27.61 -30.73
C LYS A 116 18.46 -28.01 -29.29
N VAL A 117 19.05 -29.16 -29.06
CA VAL A 117 19.48 -29.60 -27.73
C VAL A 117 20.50 -28.60 -27.17
N GLY A 118 20.35 -28.24 -25.93
CA GLY A 118 21.21 -27.29 -25.25
C GLY A 118 20.56 -26.68 -23.99
N LYS A 119 21.24 -25.76 -23.39
CA LYS A 119 20.74 -24.94 -22.27
C LYS A 119 20.52 -23.53 -22.75
N TYR A 120 19.39 -22.96 -22.41
CA TYR A 120 18.95 -21.64 -22.84
C TYR A 120 18.54 -20.83 -21.61
N TYR A 121 19.05 -19.62 -21.47
CA TYR A 121 18.85 -18.77 -20.31
C TYR A 121 18.12 -17.52 -20.73
N PHE A 122 17.05 -17.21 -20.01
CA PHE A 122 16.23 -16.01 -20.22
C PHE A 122 16.17 -15.22 -18.93
N LYS A 123 16.47 -13.94 -18.99
CA LYS A 123 16.24 -13.01 -17.87
C LYS A 123 14.80 -12.57 -17.89
N ILE A 124 14.15 -12.58 -16.70
CA ILE A 124 12.77 -12.13 -16.54
C ILE A 124 12.78 -11.05 -15.45
N GLN A 125 12.15 -9.93 -15.76
CA GLN A 125 12.08 -8.78 -14.87
C GLN A 125 10.67 -8.20 -14.88
N GLU A 126 10.20 -7.74 -13.72
CA GLU A 126 9.00 -6.94 -13.67
C GLU A 126 9.27 -5.54 -14.22
N VAL A 127 8.33 -5.01 -14.99
CA VAL A 127 8.31 -3.61 -15.39
C VAL A 127 7.60 -2.85 -14.26
N ALA A 128 8.37 -2.13 -13.46
CA ALA A 128 7.83 -1.39 -12.32
C ALA A 128 6.74 -0.41 -12.76
N GLY A 129 5.62 -0.42 -12.05
CA GLY A 129 4.55 0.56 -12.20
C GLY A 129 4.88 1.89 -11.51
N ASN A 130 3.88 2.76 -11.40
CA ASN A 130 4.04 4.09 -10.79
C ASN A 130 3.01 4.38 -9.68
N LYS A 131 2.33 3.39 -9.14
CA LYS A 131 1.33 3.62 -8.08
C LYS A 131 1.99 4.01 -6.78
N ALA A 132 1.40 4.98 -6.11
CA ALA A 132 1.89 5.46 -4.82
C ALA A 132 1.70 4.39 -3.72
N GLY A 133 2.70 4.24 -2.85
CA GLY A 133 2.67 3.28 -1.76
C GLY A 133 2.92 1.82 -2.18
N VAL A 134 3.22 1.55 -3.46
CA VAL A 134 3.61 0.22 -3.93
C VAL A 134 5.12 0.08 -3.97
N THR A 135 5.62 -0.98 -3.38
CA THR A 135 7.00 -1.44 -3.57
C THR A 135 6.98 -2.56 -4.62
N TYR A 136 7.54 -2.28 -5.78
CA TYR A 136 7.63 -3.22 -6.90
C TYR A 136 8.84 -4.15 -6.77
N ASP A 137 8.72 -5.37 -7.29
CA ASP A 137 9.82 -6.33 -7.30
C ASP A 137 10.90 -5.87 -8.28
N GLY A 138 12.07 -5.53 -7.77
CA GLY A 138 13.23 -5.12 -8.56
C GLY A 138 14.15 -6.26 -8.97
N HIS A 139 13.86 -7.50 -8.59
CA HIS A 139 14.74 -8.62 -8.87
C HIS A 139 14.65 -9.09 -10.31
N THR A 140 15.77 -9.50 -10.85
CA THR A 140 15.83 -10.25 -12.11
C THR A 140 15.86 -11.74 -11.80
N ARG A 141 14.96 -12.50 -12.43
CA ARG A 141 14.94 -13.96 -12.37
C ARG A 141 15.54 -14.53 -13.65
N VAL A 142 16.17 -15.70 -13.54
CA VAL A 142 16.73 -16.39 -14.70
C VAL A 142 16.01 -17.71 -14.90
N LEU A 143 15.28 -17.81 -16.01
CA LEU A 143 14.68 -19.06 -16.46
C LEU A 143 15.72 -19.84 -17.27
N LEU A 144 16.12 -20.98 -16.74
CA LEU A 144 16.92 -21.98 -17.46
C LEU A 144 15.97 -22.99 -18.13
N VAL A 145 16.06 -23.09 -19.45
CA VAL A 145 15.37 -24.12 -20.23
C VAL A 145 16.40 -25.09 -20.77
N SER A 146 16.33 -26.34 -20.33
CA SER A 146 17.15 -27.44 -20.85
C SER A 146 16.37 -28.20 -21.90
N ALA A 147 16.80 -28.11 -23.14
CA ALA A 147 16.24 -28.83 -24.28
C ALA A 147 17.02 -30.13 -24.51
N VAL A 148 16.35 -31.26 -24.48
CA VAL A 148 16.95 -32.59 -24.66
C VAL A 148 16.19 -33.37 -25.73
N ASN A 149 16.87 -34.32 -26.38
CA ASN A 149 16.20 -35.20 -27.31
C ASN A 149 15.23 -36.14 -26.58
N ASP A 150 14.07 -36.34 -27.18
CA ASP A 150 13.17 -37.39 -26.72
C ASP A 150 13.77 -38.78 -26.98
N VAL A 151 13.73 -39.62 -25.95
CA VAL A 151 14.08 -41.05 -26.07
C VAL A 151 12.79 -41.82 -26.11
N GLY A 152 12.47 -42.42 -27.25
CA GLY A 152 11.29 -43.22 -27.41
C GLY A 152 11.25 -44.41 -26.46
N ALA A 153 10.07 -45.08 -26.37
CA ALA A 153 9.91 -46.29 -25.53
C ALA A 153 10.85 -47.42 -25.93
N ASP A 154 11.33 -47.41 -27.16
CA ASP A 154 12.34 -48.33 -27.72
C ASP A 154 13.78 -47.93 -27.31
N LYS A 155 13.95 -46.93 -26.47
CA LYS A 155 15.23 -46.35 -26.04
C LYS A 155 16.09 -45.79 -27.16
N LYS A 156 15.48 -45.54 -28.35
CA LYS A 156 16.17 -44.85 -29.44
C LYS A 156 16.00 -43.36 -29.32
N LEU A 157 17.10 -42.62 -29.58
CA LEU A 157 17.08 -41.17 -29.65
C LEU A 157 16.20 -40.69 -30.82
N ASN A 158 15.13 -39.99 -30.50
CA ASN A 158 14.34 -39.29 -31.50
C ASN A 158 14.91 -37.88 -31.68
N SER A 159 15.74 -37.69 -32.71
CA SER A 159 16.42 -36.39 -32.94
C SER A 159 15.50 -35.30 -33.48
N THR A 160 14.25 -35.62 -33.78
CA THR A 160 13.24 -34.66 -34.29
C THR A 160 12.35 -34.09 -33.20
N ASN A 161 12.27 -34.76 -32.03
CA ASN A 161 11.46 -34.30 -30.91
C ASN A 161 12.34 -33.83 -29.77
N ILE A 162 12.09 -32.61 -29.32
CA ILE A 162 12.76 -31.99 -28.18
C ILE A 162 11.79 -31.95 -27.01
N LYS A 163 12.29 -32.33 -25.82
CA LYS A 163 11.63 -32.20 -24.54
C LYS A 163 12.30 -31.08 -23.75
N PHE A 164 11.48 -30.29 -23.04
CA PHE A 164 11.96 -29.20 -22.24
C PHE A 164 11.88 -29.55 -20.76
N TYR A 165 12.92 -29.13 -20.03
CA TYR A 165 12.94 -29.06 -18.59
C TYR A 165 13.26 -27.61 -18.21
N ALA A 166 12.66 -27.11 -17.16
CA ALA A 166 12.83 -25.73 -16.75
C ALA A 166 13.23 -25.62 -15.28
N ALA A 167 14.01 -24.60 -14.94
CA ALA A 167 14.30 -24.21 -13.58
C ALA A 167 14.43 -22.69 -13.48
N LEU A 168 14.02 -22.12 -12.34
CA LEU A 168 14.11 -20.70 -12.08
C LEU A 168 15.23 -20.45 -11.06
N TYR A 169 16.01 -19.40 -11.31
CA TYR A 169 17.13 -18.99 -10.48
C TYR A 169 17.02 -17.49 -10.19
N GLU A 170 17.63 -17.06 -9.12
CA GLU A 170 18.01 -15.66 -8.96
C GLU A 170 19.16 -15.33 -9.91
N LEU A 171 19.24 -14.06 -10.29
CA LEU A 171 20.46 -13.56 -10.93
C LEU A 171 21.49 -13.26 -9.84
N GLY A 172 22.73 -13.67 -10.01
CA GLY A 172 23.81 -13.34 -9.08
C GLY A 172 24.03 -11.82 -8.97
N GLU A 173 24.63 -11.39 -7.88
CA GLU A 173 24.90 -9.96 -7.61
C GLU A 173 25.79 -9.31 -8.68
N ASP A 174 26.62 -10.11 -9.35
CA ASP A 174 27.45 -9.70 -10.48
C ASP A 174 26.68 -9.44 -11.78
N GLY A 175 25.39 -9.81 -11.83
CA GLY A 175 24.53 -9.72 -13.01
C GLY A 175 24.86 -10.72 -14.13
N GLU A 176 25.83 -11.64 -13.92
CA GLU A 176 26.38 -12.55 -14.92
C GLU A 176 26.32 -14.04 -14.52
N THR A 177 26.20 -14.34 -13.24
CA THR A 177 26.12 -15.72 -12.73
C THR A 177 24.70 -16.09 -12.28
N LEU A 178 24.45 -17.39 -12.17
CA LEU A 178 23.22 -17.90 -11.55
C LEU A 178 23.38 -17.86 -10.04
N GLY A 179 22.42 -17.29 -9.37
CA GLY A 179 22.26 -17.34 -7.91
C GLY A 179 21.55 -18.63 -7.47
N SER A 180 20.82 -18.53 -6.38
CA SER A 180 20.07 -19.66 -5.81
C SER A 180 18.93 -20.08 -6.71
N LYS A 181 18.65 -21.40 -6.73
CA LYS A 181 17.42 -21.92 -7.36
C LYS A 181 16.22 -21.53 -6.53
N ILE A 182 15.20 -21.01 -7.18
CA ILE A 182 13.93 -20.60 -6.54
C ILE A 182 12.75 -21.37 -7.10
N GLY A 183 11.64 -21.37 -6.34
CA GLY A 183 10.38 -21.93 -6.78
C GLY A 183 9.60 -20.97 -7.67
N GLY A 184 8.78 -21.52 -8.58
CA GLY A 184 7.86 -20.72 -9.39
C GLY A 184 6.83 -19.97 -8.54
N SER A 185 6.47 -20.49 -7.34
CA SER A 185 5.55 -19.86 -6.39
C SER A 185 6.12 -18.60 -5.72
N ASP A 186 7.44 -18.41 -5.78
CA ASP A 186 8.15 -17.29 -5.14
C ASP A 186 8.88 -16.43 -6.18
N ALA A 187 8.38 -16.44 -7.42
CA ALA A 187 9.05 -15.78 -8.52
C ALA A 187 9.12 -14.26 -8.36
N PHE A 188 8.00 -13.60 -8.06
CA PHE A 188 7.93 -12.15 -7.95
C PHE A 188 6.96 -11.71 -6.85
N GLU A 189 7.32 -10.64 -6.14
CA GLU A 189 6.52 -10.13 -5.02
C GLU A 189 6.48 -8.59 -5.00
N ASN A 190 5.26 -8.02 -5.02
CA ASN A 190 5.04 -6.60 -4.71
C ASN A 190 4.39 -6.48 -3.34
N SER A 191 4.57 -5.33 -2.71
CA SER A 191 3.96 -5.05 -1.43
C SER A 191 3.36 -3.64 -1.36
N TYR A 192 2.32 -3.50 -0.52
CA TYR A 192 1.65 -2.24 -0.22
C TYR A 192 1.38 -2.13 1.28
N GLY A 193 1.76 -1.01 1.89
CA GLY A 193 1.52 -0.76 3.31
C GLY A 193 2.37 -1.60 4.27
N THR A 194 3.44 -2.25 3.77
CA THR A 194 4.40 -3.00 4.58
C THR A 194 5.51 -2.09 5.10
N SER A 195 6.49 -2.62 5.83
CA SER A 195 7.62 -1.86 6.38
C SER A 195 8.45 -1.10 5.32
N THR A 196 8.43 -1.57 4.08
CA THR A 196 9.13 -0.95 2.95
C THR A 196 8.27 0.02 2.16
N SER A 197 6.95 -0.01 2.36
CA SER A 197 5.96 0.80 1.68
C SER A 197 5.10 1.48 2.74
N LYS A 198 5.48 2.68 3.15
CA LYS A 198 4.84 3.39 4.26
C LYS A 198 3.46 3.89 3.87
N ILE A 199 2.46 3.37 4.55
CA ILE A 199 1.09 3.86 4.54
C ILE A 199 0.76 4.28 5.96
N ALA A 200 0.24 5.48 6.13
CA ALA A 200 -0.07 6.06 7.42
C ALA A 200 -1.53 6.53 7.51
N LYS A 201 -1.90 7.04 8.67
CA LYS A 201 -3.20 7.66 8.94
C LYS A 201 -3.04 9.04 9.58
N ILE A 202 -4.10 9.85 9.45
CA ILE A 202 -4.27 11.07 10.24
C ILE A 202 -5.40 10.82 11.22
N THR A 203 -5.17 11.14 12.50
CA THR A 203 -6.21 11.24 13.52
C THR A 203 -6.47 12.70 13.79
N LEU A 204 -7.64 13.19 13.35
CA LEU A 204 -8.13 14.52 13.64
C LEU A 204 -8.99 14.46 14.90
N SER A 205 -8.73 15.33 15.88
CA SER A 205 -9.52 15.41 17.10
C SER A 205 -9.96 16.84 17.39
N LYS A 206 -11.10 16.97 18.10
CA LYS A 206 -11.69 18.23 18.47
C LYS A 206 -11.85 18.34 19.97
N GLU A 207 -11.29 19.37 20.56
CA GLU A 207 -11.52 19.75 21.95
C GLU A 207 -12.16 21.15 22.05
N VAL A 208 -13.09 21.33 22.96
CA VAL A 208 -13.73 22.62 23.27
C VAL A 208 -13.48 22.94 24.74
N ARG A 209 -12.94 24.12 25.02
CA ARG A 209 -12.59 24.63 26.34
C ARG A 209 -13.32 25.94 26.64
N GLY A 210 -13.41 26.25 27.91
CA GLY A 210 -14.04 27.47 28.42
C GLY A 210 -15.26 27.16 29.26
N GLU A 211 -15.54 28.00 30.24
CA GLU A 211 -16.58 27.78 31.25
C GLU A 211 -17.99 27.88 30.67
N PHE A 212 -18.16 28.70 29.60
CA PHE A 212 -19.43 28.91 28.88
C PHE A 212 -19.40 28.37 27.47
N ALA A 213 -18.42 27.51 27.16
CA ALA A 213 -18.28 26.94 25.84
C ALA A 213 -19.34 25.86 25.56
N ASP A 214 -20.08 26.01 24.47
CA ASP A 214 -21.03 25.01 24.00
C ASP A 214 -20.25 23.81 23.42
N ARG A 215 -20.24 22.70 24.15
CA ARG A 215 -19.55 21.45 23.77
C ARG A 215 -20.32 20.66 22.74
N GLU A 216 -21.61 20.91 22.56
CA GLU A 216 -22.43 20.30 21.52
C GLU A 216 -22.34 21.02 20.18
N ARG A 217 -21.66 22.15 20.16
CA ARG A 217 -21.42 22.91 18.94
C ARG A 217 -20.61 22.10 17.94
N GLU A 218 -21.06 22.12 16.70
CA GLU A 218 -20.39 21.49 15.56
C GLU A 218 -19.40 22.44 14.91
N PHE A 219 -18.21 21.90 14.60
CA PHE A 219 -17.13 22.62 13.92
C PHE A 219 -16.83 21.90 12.61
N THR A 220 -16.83 22.65 11.53
CA THR A 220 -16.59 22.11 10.17
C THR A 220 -15.09 22.17 9.84
N PHE A 221 -14.58 21.09 9.31
CA PHE A 221 -13.20 20.97 8.85
C PHE A 221 -13.16 20.69 7.35
N ASN A 222 -12.43 21.52 6.63
CA ASN A 222 -12.13 21.35 5.21
C ASN A 222 -10.75 20.73 5.07
N ILE A 223 -10.67 19.60 4.37
CA ILE A 223 -9.48 18.78 4.23
C ILE A 223 -9.13 18.64 2.76
N VAL A 224 -7.91 19.00 2.40
CA VAL A 224 -7.37 18.89 1.04
C VAL A 224 -6.10 18.05 1.10
N PHE A 225 -5.98 17.10 0.19
CA PHE A 225 -4.77 16.29 -0.01
C PHE A 225 -4.11 16.66 -1.33
N LYS A 226 -2.79 16.75 -1.29
CA LYS A 226 -1.98 16.93 -2.48
C LYS A 226 -1.10 15.71 -2.71
N PRO A 227 -1.05 15.18 -3.94
CA PRO A 227 -0.15 14.10 -4.32
C PRO A 227 1.32 14.38 -3.97
N ALA A 228 2.07 13.34 -3.66
CA ALA A 228 3.51 13.43 -3.48
C ALA A 228 4.22 13.94 -4.75
N THR A 229 5.41 14.49 -4.59
CA THR A 229 6.20 14.98 -5.73
C THR A 229 6.41 13.88 -6.78
N GLY A 230 6.12 14.19 -8.04
CA GLY A 230 6.23 13.24 -9.16
C GLY A 230 5.07 12.25 -9.27
N LYS A 231 4.02 12.39 -8.46
CA LYS A 231 2.79 11.62 -8.51
C LYS A 231 1.61 12.48 -8.95
N THR A 232 0.59 11.82 -9.50
CA THR A 232 -0.69 12.42 -9.87
C THR A 232 -1.81 11.75 -9.07
N LYS A 233 -3.01 12.31 -9.08
CA LYS A 233 -4.18 11.70 -8.44
C LYS A 233 -4.46 10.28 -8.89
N ASP A 234 -4.15 9.96 -10.15
CA ASP A 234 -4.39 8.64 -10.75
C ASP A 234 -3.43 7.55 -10.24
N ASP A 235 -2.39 7.95 -9.49
CA ASP A 235 -1.44 7.04 -8.85
C ASP A 235 -1.92 6.55 -7.48
N TYR A 236 -3.09 6.98 -7.00
CA TYR A 236 -3.66 6.64 -5.69
C TYR A 236 -5.01 5.93 -5.83
N VAL A 237 -5.30 5.02 -4.91
CA VAL A 237 -6.67 4.51 -4.71
C VAL A 237 -7.52 5.46 -3.87
N GLY A 238 -6.88 6.41 -3.18
CA GLY A 238 -7.50 7.35 -2.26
C GLY A 238 -7.34 6.98 -0.79
N ALA A 239 -7.61 7.96 0.08
CA ALA A 239 -7.69 7.77 1.51
C ALA A 239 -9.01 7.07 1.88
N THR A 240 -9.02 6.26 2.94
CA THR A 240 -10.22 5.58 3.42
C THR A 240 -10.66 6.15 4.76
N VAL A 241 -11.97 6.43 4.86
CA VAL A 241 -12.60 6.97 6.06
C VAL A 241 -13.87 6.20 6.39
N VAL A 242 -14.35 6.31 7.63
CA VAL A 242 -15.68 5.87 8.02
C VAL A 242 -16.47 7.10 8.47
N LYS A 243 -17.49 7.46 7.69
CA LYS A 243 -18.38 8.58 7.99
C LYS A 243 -19.78 8.07 8.25
N ASN A 244 -20.33 8.38 9.42
CA ASN A 244 -21.66 7.90 9.85
C ASN A 244 -21.83 6.38 9.72
N GLY A 245 -20.77 5.60 10.05
CA GLY A 245 -20.75 4.14 9.95
C GLY A 245 -20.57 3.60 8.53
N THR A 246 -20.46 4.44 7.51
CA THR A 246 -20.24 4.05 6.12
C THR A 246 -18.77 4.30 5.72
N ALA A 247 -18.15 3.29 5.11
CA ALA A 247 -16.82 3.43 4.55
C ALA A 247 -16.88 4.24 3.24
N GLU A 248 -16.03 5.25 3.14
CA GLU A 248 -15.89 6.12 1.97
C GLU A 248 -14.43 6.16 1.53
N THR A 249 -14.22 6.42 0.23
CA THR A 249 -12.89 6.68 -0.33
C THR A 249 -12.80 8.16 -0.72
N TRP A 250 -11.79 8.84 -0.18
CA TRP A 250 -11.52 10.25 -0.46
C TRP A 250 -10.36 10.40 -1.44
N ALA A 251 -10.57 11.21 -2.48
CA ALA A 251 -9.53 11.45 -3.47
C ALA A 251 -8.30 12.15 -2.87
N ILE A 252 -7.12 11.72 -3.30
CA ILE A 252 -5.86 12.44 -3.05
C ILE A 252 -5.63 13.34 -4.26
N ASP A 253 -6.28 14.51 -4.25
CA ASP A 253 -6.32 15.48 -5.32
C ASP A 253 -6.44 16.90 -4.72
N GLU A 254 -5.52 17.80 -5.05
CA GLU A 254 -5.50 19.17 -4.53
C GLU A 254 -6.69 20.02 -5.00
N SER A 255 -7.43 19.58 -6.01
CA SER A 255 -8.64 20.25 -6.49
C SER A 255 -9.91 19.82 -5.73
N VAL A 256 -9.81 18.80 -4.84
CA VAL A 256 -10.94 18.25 -4.11
C VAL A 256 -10.86 18.63 -2.63
N THR A 257 -11.93 19.22 -2.11
CA THR A 257 -12.08 19.50 -0.68
C THR A 257 -13.04 18.48 -0.06
N HIS A 258 -12.55 17.76 0.95
CA HIS A 258 -13.35 16.87 1.78
C HIS A 258 -13.80 17.60 3.04
N THR A 259 -15.00 17.32 3.51
CA THR A 259 -15.57 18.03 4.66
C THR A 259 -16.03 17.04 5.73
N VAL A 260 -15.67 17.32 6.99
CA VAL A 260 -16.15 16.60 8.17
C VAL A 260 -16.56 17.60 9.25
N THR A 261 -17.52 17.22 10.07
CA THR A 261 -17.99 18.01 11.21
C THR A 261 -17.72 17.25 12.50
N LEU A 262 -17.10 17.91 13.49
CA LEU A 262 -16.74 17.34 14.78
C LEU A 262 -17.26 18.23 15.92
N LYS A 263 -17.63 17.60 17.05
CA LYS A 263 -17.93 18.22 18.33
C LYS A 263 -16.81 17.99 19.33
N HIS A 264 -16.95 18.54 20.52
CA HIS A 264 -16.03 18.26 21.62
C HIS A 264 -15.92 16.76 21.92
N GLY A 265 -14.69 16.26 21.95
CA GLY A 265 -14.37 14.87 22.23
C GLY A 265 -14.42 13.96 21.01
N ASP A 266 -14.88 14.44 19.86
CA ASP A 266 -14.91 13.64 18.64
C ASP A 266 -13.51 13.45 18.06
N THR A 267 -13.35 12.29 17.42
CA THR A 267 -12.18 11.95 16.60
C THR A 267 -12.61 11.47 15.23
N PHE A 268 -11.83 11.81 14.21
CA PHE A 268 -12.03 11.36 12.84
C PHE A 268 -10.72 10.81 12.29
N VAL A 269 -10.74 9.57 11.78
CA VAL A 269 -9.54 8.89 11.30
C VAL A 269 -9.57 8.78 9.79
N ILE A 270 -8.49 9.20 9.16
CA ILE A 270 -8.27 9.14 7.71
C ILE A 270 -7.12 8.17 7.49
N ASN A 271 -7.42 7.01 6.93
CA ASN A 271 -6.48 5.92 6.70
C ASN A 271 -6.00 5.90 5.23
N ASN A 272 -5.06 5.01 4.96
CA ASN A 272 -4.58 4.70 3.61
C ASN A 272 -3.93 5.89 2.90
N LEU A 273 -3.11 6.64 3.63
CA LEU A 273 -2.35 7.76 3.11
C LEU A 273 -0.90 7.34 2.83
N PRO A 274 -0.48 7.21 1.55
CA PRO A 274 0.91 6.91 1.20
C PRO A 274 1.89 8.02 1.61
N GLU A 275 3.12 7.62 1.91
CA GLU A 275 4.23 8.54 2.22
C GLU A 275 4.38 9.61 1.14
N GLY A 276 4.69 10.83 1.56
CA GLY A 276 4.89 12.00 0.68
C GLY A 276 3.62 12.76 0.32
N VAL A 277 2.43 12.21 0.60
CA VAL A 277 1.17 12.97 0.47
C VAL A 277 1.20 14.14 1.45
N THR A 278 0.87 15.35 0.99
CA THR A 278 0.69 16.49 1.87
C THR A 278 -0.78 16.73 2.15
N TYR A 279 -1.07 17.27 3.32
CA TYR A 279 -2.42 17.62 3.72
C TYR A 279 -2.53 19.06 4.22
N THR A 280 -3.69 19.66 4.01
CA THR A 280 -4.12 20.90 4.63
C THR A 280 -5.48 20.66 5.24
N ILE A 281 -5.60 20.89 6.55
CA ILE A 281 -6.84 20.81 7.32
C ILE A 281 -7.15 22.21 7.82
N THR A 282 -8.31 22.75 7.47
CA THR A 282 -8.73 24.08 7.88
C THR A 282 -10.04 23.98 8.65
N GLU A 283 -10.08 24.50 9.87
CA GLU A 283 -11.32 24.69 10.61
C GLU A 283 -12.06 25.91 10.03
N ASP A 284 -13.23 25.67 9.45
CA ASP A 284 -14.12 26.71 8.93
C ASP A 284 -15.01 27.23 10.08
N PHE A 285 -14.38 28.06 10.91
CA PHE A 285 -15.01 28.65 12.07
C PHE A 285 -14.48 30.07 12.30
N ASN A 286 -15.35 31.04 12.38
CA ASN A 286 -14.96 32.44 12.56
C ASN A 286 -15.90 33.12 13.58
N ASP A 287 -15.44 33.23 14.82
CA ASP A 287 -16.11 33.90 15.91
C ASP A 287 -15.05 34.53 16.81
N SER A 288 -15.11 35.83 16.99
CA SER A 288 -14.12 36.62 17.75
C SER A 288 -14.08 36.29 19.23
N ASN A 289 -15.13 35.63 19.77
CA ASN A 289 -15.18 35.21 21.16
C ASN A 289 -14.45 33.88 21.38
N TRP A 290 -13.85 33.30 20.33
CA TRP A 290 -13.16 32.04 20.39
C TRP A 290 -11.73 32.14 19.87
N THR A 291 -10.85 31.40 20.51
CA THR A 291 -9.48 31.20 20.04
C THR A 291 -9.31 29.74 19.64
N THR A 292 -8.84 29.49 18.41
CA THR A 292 -8.50 28.16 17.93
C THR A 292 -6.99 27.95 18.01
N THR A 293 -6.55 26.84 18.60
CA THR A 293 -5.16 26.45 18.64
C THR A 293 -4.95 25.04 18.14
N ILE A 294 -3.76 24.81 17.54
CA ILE A 294 -3.24 23.50 17.17
C ILE A 294 -1.89 23.35 17.88
N GLY A 295 -1.83 22.43 18.86
CA GLY A 295 -0.72 22.40 19.78
C GLY A 295 -0.58 23.73 20.54
N SER A 296 0.57 24.39 20.46
CA SER A 296 0.82 25.71 21.06
C SER A 296 0.54 26.89 20.13
N ASN A 297 0.18 26.66 18.87
CA ASN A 297 0.03 27.72 17.88
C ASN A 297 -1.44 28.15 17.75
N GLU A 298 -1.68 29.46 17.78
CA GLU A 298 -2.99 30.04 17.46
C GLU A 298 -3.16 30.07 15.94
N THR A 299 -3.85 29.08 15.43
CA THR A 299 -4.12 28.90 13.99
C THR A 299 -5.34 28.01 13.78
N LYS A 300 -5.98 28.18 12.63
CA LYS A 300 -7.10 27.34 12.16
C LYS A 300 -6.65 26.38 11.05
N VAL A 301 -5.38 26.41 10.68
CA VAL A 301 -4.85 25.63 9.55
C VAL A 301 -3.72 24.74 10.04
N ALA A 302 -3.90 23.44 9.87
CA ALA A 302 -2.85 22.44 10.02
C ALA A 302 -2.37 22.00 8.64
N THR A 303 -1.06 21.95 8.47
CA THR A 303 -0.43 21.40 7.25
C THR A 303 0.64 20.39 7.63
N GLY A 304 0.83 19.38 6.80
CA GLY A 304 1.88 18.39 7.03
C GLY A 304 2.12 17.52 5.80
N THR A 305 3.18 16.73 5.90
CA THR A 305 3.53 15.69 4.92
C THR A 305 3.49 14.34 5.61
N ILE A 306 2.86 13.38 4.99
CA ILE A 306 2.75 12.01 5.51
C ILE A 306 4.11 11.32 5.41
N ASN A 307 4.70 11.01 6.55
CA ASN A 307 5.89 10.18 6.71
C ASN A 307 5.63 9.04 7.71
N GLU A 308 4.67 9.25 8.60
CA GLU A 308 4.22 8.33 9.64
C GLU A 308 2.79 8.73 10.08
N ASP A 309 2.19 8.00 11.01
CA ASP A 309 0.90 8.35 11.60
C ASP A 309 0.95 9.75 12.22
N ALA A 310 -0.03 10.58 11.88
CA ALA A 310 -0.14 11.95 12.34
C ALA A 310 -1.37 12.13 13.25
N THR A 311 -1.22 12.98 14.27
CA THR A 311 -2.35 13.42 15.10
C THR A 311 -2.46 14.94 15.00
N VAL A 312 -3.65 15.43 14.68
CA VAL A 312 -3.97 16.85 14.59
C VAL A 312 -5.11 17.15 15.56
N GLU A 313 -4.80 17.86 16.64
CA GLU A 313 -5.76 18.25 17.66
C GLU A 313 -6.11 19.72 17.55
N TYR A 314 -7.39 20.03 17.31
CA TYR A 314 -7.94 21.36 17.33
C TYR A 314 -8.59 21.65 18.67
N VAL A 315 -8.12 22.69 19.34
CA VAL A 315 -8.68 23.16 20.61
C VAL A 315 -9.30 24.52 20.41
N ASN A 316 -10.63 24.62 20.57
CA ASN A 316 -11.33 25.89 20.56
C ASN A 316 -11.64 26.32 22.00
N LYS A 317 -11.13 27.46 22.40
CA LYS A 317 -11.38 28.06 23.71
C LYS A 317 -12.33 29.24 23.56
N HIS A 318 -13.48 29.18 24.26
CA HIS A 318 -14.37 30.33 24.38
C HIS A 318 -13.76 31.34 25.36
N ASN A 319 -13.59 32.59 24.90
CA ASN A 319 -12.96 33.67 25.66
C ASN A 319 -13.99 34.55 26.41
N GLY A 320 -15.26 34.13 26.45
CA GLY A 320 -16.33 34.88 27.06
C GLY A 320 -16.10 35.06 28.57
N VAL A 321 -16.15 36.27 29.03
CA VAL A 321 -16.43 36.56 30.41
C VAL A 321 -17.92 36.30 30.65
N PRO A 322 -18.31 35.79 31.84
CA PRO A 322 -19.73 35.70 32.18
C PRO A 322 -20.40 37.04 31.88
N ASP A 323 -21.54 36.99 31.22
CA ASP A 323 -22.34 38.19 31.08
C ASP A 323 -22.70 38.67 32.47
N THR A 324 -21.93 39.61 32.98
CA THR A 324 -22.14 40.19 34.34
C THR A 324 -23.43 40.96 34.46
N GLY A 325 -24.20 41.07 33.34
CA GLY A 325 -25.54 41.67 33.32
C GLY A 325 -26.50 41.02 34.29
N VAL A 326 -26.39 39.72 34.54
CA VAL A 326 -27.22 39.00 35.52
C VAL A 326 -26.94 39.45 36.93
N ILE A 327 -25.69 39.82 37.27
CA ILE A 327 -25.32 40.35 38.59
C ILE A 327 -25.86 41.80 38.76
N LEU A 328 -25.79 42.60 37.71
CA LEU A 328 -26.37 43.95 37.69
C LEU A 328 -27.87 43.97 37.76
N ASP A 329 -28.56 42.98 37.14
CA ASP A 329 -30.01 42.84 37.15
C ASP A 329 -30.54 42.50 38.59
N ASN A 330 -29.72 41.80 39.39
CA ASN A 330 -30.03 41.52 40.79
C ASN A 330 -29.54 42.62 41.78
N ALA A 331 -28.81 43.61 41.32
CA ALA A 331 -28.28 44.70 42.19
C ALA A 331 -29.40 45.48 42.87
N PRO A 332 -30.57 45.78 42.26
CA PRO A 332 -31.70 46.38 42.94
C PRO A 332 -32.23 45.53 44.10
N TYR A 333 -32.28 44.21 43.91
CA TYR A 333 -32.77 43.28 44.93
C TYR A 333 -31.77 43.13 46.10
N MET A 334 -30.48 43.14 45.84
CA MET A 334 -29.43 43.12 46.85
C MET A 334 -29.43 44.45 47.67
N LEU A 335 -29.67 45.57 46.99
CA LEU A 335 -29.78 46.87 47.66
C LEU A 335 -31.04 46.94 48.55
N MET A 336 -32.19 46.43 48.05
CA MET A 336 -33.42 46.32 48.84
C MET A 336 -33.22 45.43 50.05
N LEU A 337 -32.55 44.29 49.93
CA LEU A 337 -32.27 43.40 51.05
C LEU A 337 -31.39 44.08 52.11
N ALA A 338 -30.41 44.84 51.70
CA ALA A 338 -29.54 45.64 52.62
C ALA A 338 -30.32 46.74 53.38
N VAL A 339 -31.26 47.43 52.68
CA VAL A 339 -32.12 48.46 53.27
C VAL A 339 -33.10 47.85 54.29
N VAL A 340 -33.69 46.69 53.95
CA VAL A 340 -34.60 45.95 54.85
C VAL A 340 -33.83 45.47 56.09
N ALA A 341 -32.63 44.88 55.93
CA ALA A 341 -31.82 44.43 57.03
C ALA A 341 -31.37 45.62 57.93
N GLY A 342 -30.94 46.73 57.33
CA GLY A 342 -30.57 47.98 58.06
C GLY A 342 -31.73 48.61 58.76
N GLY A 343 -32.91 48.64 58.15
CA GLY A 343 -34.16 49.13 58.80
C GLY A 343 -34.59 48.27 59.98
N ALA A 344 -34.53 46.95 59.88
CA ALA A 344 -34.83 46.01 60.94
C ALA A 344 -33.83 46.19 62.15
N MET A 345 -32.56 46.39 61.88
CA MET A 345 -31.58 46.67 62.94
C MET A 345 -31.85 47.99 63.67
N THR A 346 -32.22 49.04 62.95
CA THR A 346 -32.53 50.33 63.56
C THR A 346 -33.80 50.28 64.46
N LEU A 347 -34.80 49.49 64.00
CA LEU A 347 -36.00 49.25 64.80
C LEU A 347 -35.73 48.42 66.07
N VAL A 348 -34.89 47.43 66.00
CA VAL A 348 -34.47 46.63 67.16
C VAL A 348 -33.64 47.50 68.19
N ILE A 349 -32.75 48.32 67.68
CA ILE A 349 -31.97 49.25 68.53
C ILE A 349 -32.85 50.32 69.21
N LYS A 350 -33.83 50.85 68.47
CA LYS A 350 -34.80 51.82 69.02
C LYS A 350 -35.64 51.21 70.13
N LYS A 351 -36.16 50.00 69.91
CA LYS A 351 -36.96 49.26 70.87
C LYS A 351 -36.18 48.97 72.17
N ARG A 352 -34.93 48.55 72.05
CA ARG A 352 -34.05 48.39 73.26
C ARG A 352 -33.77 49.63 74.01
N ARG A 353 -33.71 50.83 73.41
CA ARG A 353 -33.54 52.12 74.08
C ARG A 353 -34.82 52.62 74.74
N GLU A 354 -35.97 52.13 74.36
CA GLU A 354 -37.28 52.46 74.97
C GLU A 354 -37.59 51.58 76.22
N GLU A 355 -36.86 50.44 76.33
CA GLU A 355 -37.02 49.49 77.46
C GLU A 355 -35.95 49.64 78.58
N GLU A 356 -34.96 50.58 78.44
CA GLU A 356 -34.04 51.03 79.48
C GLU A 356 -34.50 52.36 80.08
#